data_32cbfd82cbb3f10686a5e974ffb27a8f
#
_entry.id   32cbfd82cbb3f10686a5e974ffb27a8f
#
_cell.length_a   1.000
_cell.length_b   1.000
_cell.length_c   1.000
_cell.angle_alpha   90.00
_cell.angle_beta   90.00
_cell.angle_gamma   90.00
#
_symmetry.space_group_name_H-M   'P 1'
#
loop_
_entity.id
_entity.type
_entity.pdbx_description
1 polymer ?
#
loop_
_entity_poly.entity_id
_entity_poly.type
_entity_poly.pdbx_seq_one_letter_code
_entity_poly.pdbx_strand_id
1 'polypeptide(L)'
;LKKVQVQAGPLCDDAAFIRRVYRDLTGLPPSADDVRKFLADKRETKVKRDELVDALVGKDAFVEHWTNKWADLLQVNRTFLGEPGAAALRKWIRDAVATNMPYDKFAYQVLTASGSNVENPPASYYKVLRDADGVMENTTQLFLAIRFNCNKCHDHPFERWTQDQYYHLAAYFAQVGRAEDPKFKGQKLGGTAVEGAKPLVELITDAKSGEIKHDRTGQVAPPKFPYEVPVSTAAADPRRVQVAKWITAPTNPYFAKSYANRLW
;
A
#
# COMPACT_ATOMS: atom_id res chain seq x y z
N LEU A 1 -17.31 18.75 10.63
CA LEU A 1 -18.50 18.85 11.47
C LEU A 1 -19.18 20.23 11.32
N LYS A 2 -18.45 21.37 11.40
CA LYS A 2 -19.04 22.72 11.22
C LYS A 2 -19.80 22.90 9.90
N LYS A 3 -19.30 22.32 8.77
CA LYS A 3 -19.94 22.40 7.44
C LYS A 3 -21.29 21.67 7.34
N VAL A 4 -21.49 20.64 8.14
CA VAL A 4 -22.70 19.80 8.13
C VAL A 4 -23.57 20.03 9.37
N GLN A 5 -23.25 21.06 10.16
CA GLN A 5 -23.98 21.47 11.37
C GLN A 5 -24.19 20.32 12.38
N VAL A 6 -23.27 19.35 12.41
CA VAL A 6 -23.30 18.24 13.36
C VAL A 6 -22.49 18.61 14.58
N GLN A 7 -23.11 18.56 15.76
CA GLN A 7 -22.44 18.77 17.04
C GLN A 7 -21.64 17.51 17.40
N ALA A 8 -20.38 17.69 17.81
CA ALA A 8 -19.56 16.59 18.31
C ALA A 8 -20.17 16.03 19.61
N GLY A 9 -20.22 14.72 19.73
CA GLY A 9 -20.59 14.08 20.98
C GLY A 9 -19.55 14.34 22.09
N PRO A 10 -19.89 14.07 23.38
CA PRO A 10 -18.95 14.19 24.48
C PRO A 10 -17.77 13.23 24.31
N LEU A 11 -16.65 13.57 24.91
CA LEU A 11 -15.50 12.68 24.99
C LEU A 11 -15.90 11.40 25.75
N CYS A 12 -15.41 10.26 25.30
CA CYS A 12 -15.65 9.00 25.99
C CYS A 12 -14.95 8.98 27.37
N ASP A 13 -15.47 8.18 28.28
CA ASP A 13 -14.84 7.91 29.57
C ASP A 13 -13.51 7.13 29.40
N ASP A 14 -12.78 7.01 30.50
CA ASP A 14 -11.47 6.35 30.50
C ASP A 14 -11.55 4.84 30.27
N ALA A 15 -12.64 4.20 30.66
CA ALA A 15 -12.84 2.76 30.41
C ALA A 15 -13.06 2.47 28.92
N ALA A 16 -13.86 3.30 28.25
CA ALA A 16 -14.03 3.22 26.80
C ALA A 16 -12.75 3.61 26.06
N PHE A 17 -12.02 4.63 26.54
CA PHE A 17 -10.77 5.09 25.92
C PHE A 17 -9.72 3.99 25.93
N ILE A 18 -9.35 3.41 27.08
CA ILE A 18 -8.31 2.38 27.14
C ILE A 18 -8.63 1.18 26.28
N ARG A 19 -9.90 0.73 26.28
CA ARG A 19 -10.34 -0.40 25.44
C ARG A 19 -10.18 -0.10 23.95
N ARG A 20 -10.52 1.12 23.51
CA ARG A 20 -10.41 1.54 22.10
C ARG A 20 -8.95 1.68 21.67
N VAL A 21 -8.15 2.41 22.44
CA VAL A 21 -6.76 2.68 22.06
C VAL A 21 -5.92 1.40 21.98
N TYR A 22 -6.11 0.45 22.90
CA TYR A 22 -5.44 -0.85 22.81
C TYR A 22 -5.82 -1.57 21.52
N ARG A 23 -7.11 -1.68 21.22
CA ARG A 23 -7.59 -2.34 20.01
C ARG A 23 -7.10 -1.65 18.73
N ASP A 24 -7.12 -0.33 18.70
CA ASP A 24 -6.76 0.44 17.51
C ASP A 24 -5.25 0.42 17.26
N LEU A 25 -4.43 0.44 18.32
CA LEU A 25 -2.98 0.44 18.20
C LEU A 25 -2.37 -0.97 18.15
N THR A 26 -2.91 -1.94 18.89
CA THR A 26 -2.30 -3.26 19.05
C THR A 26 -3.14 -4.41 18.50
N GLY A 27 -4.40 -4.15 18.11
CA GLY A 27 -5.35 -5.19 17.71
C GLY A 27 -5.85 -6.08 18.86
N LEU A 28 -5.38 -5.85 20.09
CA LEU A 28 -5.66 -6.68 21.27
C LEU A 28 -6.41 -5.86 22.33
N PRO A 29 -7.22 -6.50 23.19
CA PRO A 29 -7.78 -5.83 24.35
C PRO A 29 -6.68 -5.56 25.41
N PRO A 30 -6.85 -4.56 26.29
CA PRO A 30 -5.98 -4.37 27.44
C PRO A 30 -6.13 -5.52 28.43
N SER A 31 -5.08 -5.82 29.20
CA SER A 31 -5.20 -6.74 30.32
C SER A 31 -6.05 -6.14 31.45
N ALA A 32 -6.61 -6.99 32.31
CA ALA A 32 -7.37 -6.53 33.47
C ALA A 32 -6.53 -5.65 34.42
N ASP A 33 -5.23 -5.92 34.52
CA ASP A 33 -4.31 -5.14 35.33
C ASP A 33 -4.02 -3.76 34.70
N ASP A 34 -3.84 -3.68 33.38
CA ASP A 34 -3.68 -2.40 32.69
C ASP A 34 -4.92 -1.53 32.86
N VAL A 35 -6.12 -2.10 32.75
CA VAL A 35 -7.38 -1.38 32.99
C VAL A 35 -7.45 -0.85 34.43
N ARG A 36 -7.17 -1.72 35.43
CA ARG A 36 -7.20 -1.30 36.84
C ARG A 36 -6.21 -0.17 37.13
N LYS A 37 -4.97 -0.29 36.66
CA LYS A 37 -3.93 0.73 36.82
C LYS A 37 -4.35 2.06 36.18
N PHE A 38 -4.83 2.02 34.94
CA PHE A 38 -5.23 3.22 34.19
C PHE A 38 -6.43 3.94 34.84
N LEU A 39 -7.43 3.20 35.31
CA LEU A 39 -8.60 3.78 35.99
C LEU A 39 -8.28 4.28 37.39
N ALA A 40 -7.33 3.68 38.08
CA ALA A 40 -6.87 4.15 39.40
C ALA A 40 -6.01 5.40 39.33
N ASP A 41 -5.42 5.71 38.19
CA ASP A 41 -4.60 6.89 37.98
C ASP A 41 -5.45 8.18 38.06
N LYS A 42 -5.14 9.03 39.07
CA LYS A 42 -5.87 10.28 39.36
C LYS A 42 -5.30 11.52 38.68
N ARG A 43 -4.26 11.34 37.87
CA ARG A 43 -3.69 12.47 37.11
C ARG A 43 -4.71 12.99 36.09
N GLU A 44 -4.41 14.16 35.52
CA GLU A 44 -5.24 14.77 34.49
C GLU A 44 -5.51 13.78 33.34
N THR A 45 -6.77 13.70 32.91
CA THR A 45 -7.23 12.77 31.88
C THR A 45 -6.41 12.85 30.61
N LYS A 46 -6.06 14.06 30.16
CA LYS A 46 -5.26 14.26 28.96
C LYS A 46 -3.86 13.66 29.12
N VAL A 47 -3.19 13.93 30.24
CA VAL A 47 -1.83 13.46 30.51
C VAL A 47 -1.74 11.94 30.49
N LYS A 48 -2.59 11.27 31.25
CA LYS A 48 -2.57 9.79 31.31
C LYS A 48 -2.97 9.12 30.01
N ARG A 49 -3.83 9.76 29.20
CA ARG A 49 -4.21 9.23 27.87
C ARG A 49 -3.08 9.38 26.85
N ASP A 50 -2.41 10.53 26.83
CA ASP A 50 -1.26 10.77 25.95
C ASP A 50 -0.12 9.79 26.27
N GLU A 51 0.23 9.63 27.55
CA GLU A 51 1.25 8.68 27.98
C GLU A 51 0.89 7.21 27.64
N LEU A 52 -0.38 6.84 27.73
CA LEU A 52 -0.80 5.49 27.34
C LEU A 52 -0.61 5.27 25.82
N VAL A 53 -0.95 6.26 25.00
CA VAL A 53 -0.73 6.19 23.55
C VAL A 53 0.77 6.04 23.25
N ASP A 54 1.60 6.91 23.83
CA ASP A 54 3.05 6.87 23.64
C ASP A 54 3.66 5.55 24.12
N ALA A 55 3.12 4.98 25.20
CA ALA A 55 3.55 3.70 25.73
C ALA A 55 3.18 2.50 24.85
N LEU A 56 2.16 2.60 24.01
CA LEU A 56 1.71 1.51 23.13
C LEU A 56 2.35 1.59 21.74
N VAL A 57 2.59 2.79 21.22
CA VAL A 57 3.21 3.00 19.90
C VAL A 57 4.64 2.45 19.90
N GLY A 58 4.97 1.68 18.87
CA GLY A 58 6.31 1.07 18.69
C GLY A 58 6.58 -0.19 19.51
N LYS A 59 5.67 -0.63 20.39
CA LYS A 59 5.80 -1.94 21.06
C LYS A 59 5.56 -3.09 20.11
N ASP A 60 6.02 -4.29 20.47
CA ASP A 60 5.87 -5.49 19.63
C ASP A 60 4.42 -5.73 19.18
N ALA A 61 3.46 -5.58 20.07
CA ALA A 61 2.04 -5.76 19.72
C ALA A 61 1.55 -4.73 18.68
N PHE A 62 2.01 -3.47 18.77
CA PHE A 62 1.76 -2.44 17.75
C PHE A 62 2.41 -2.83 16.42
N VAL A 63 3.68 -3.22 16.45
CA VAL A 63 4.43 -3.61 15.26
C VAL A 63 3.77 -4.79 14.57
N GLU A 64 3.37 -5.83 15.32
CA GLU A 64 2.69 -7.00 14.74
C GLU A 64 1.32 -6.65 14.15
N HIS A 65 0.52 -5.84 14.85
CA HIS A 65 -0.80 -5.41 14.36
C HIS A 65 -0.70 -4.66 13.03
N TRP A 66 0.17 -3.66 12.96
CA TRP A 66 0.34 -2.85 11.76
C TRP A 66 1.07 -3.61 10.64
N THR A 67 1.96 -4.55 10.99
CA THR A 67 2.54 -5.48 10.02
C THR A 67 1.45 -6.32 9.36
N ASN A 68 0.51 -6.87 10.11
CA ASN A 68 -0.57 -7.67 9.56
C ASN A 68 -1.47 -6.83 8.64
N LYS A 69 -1.84 -5.60 9.04
CA LYS A 69 -2.62 -4.68 8.19
C LYS A 69 -1.92 -4.37 6.87
N TRP A 70 -0.62 -4.09 6.89
CA TRP A 70 0.13 -3.82 5.67
C TRP A 70 0.37 -5.08 4.85
N ALA A 71 0.55 -6.24 5.48
CA ALA A 71 0.67 -7.51 4.79
C ALA A 71 -0.60 -7.85 4.01
N ASP A 72 -1.78 -7.60 4.58
CA ASP A 72 -3.07 -7.76 3.88
C ASP A 72 -3.18 -6.79 2.70
N LEU A 73 -2.84 -5.51 2.90
CA LEU A 73 -2.89 -4.49 1.85
C LEU A 73 -1.94 -4.76 0.69
N LEU A 74 -0.75 -5.31 0.96
CA LEU A 74 0.24 -5.72 -0.03
C LEU A 74 0.05 -7.17 -0.50
N GLN A 75 -1.04 -7.81 -0.09
CA GLN A 75 -1.44 -9.16 -0.48
C GLN A 75 -0.37 -10.22 -0.22
N VAL A 76 0.28 -10.15 0.94
CA VAL A 76 1.27 -11.14 1.36
C VAL A 76 0.60 -12.49 1.58
N ASN A 77 0.80 -13.42 0.67
CA ASN A 77 0.30 -14.79 0.84
C ASN A 77 1.22 -15.82 0.16
N ARG A 78 1.15 -17.05 0.66
CA ARG A 78 1.99 -18.14 0.18
C ARG A 78 1.59 -18.68 -1.18
N THR A 79 0.34 -18.49 -1.57
CA THR A 79 -0.17 -18.96 -2.87
C THR A 79 0.54 -18.29 -4.04
N PHE A 80 0.79 -16.96 -3.92
CA PHE A 80 1.44 -16.19 -4.97
C PHE A 80 2.95 -15.99 -4.75
N LEU A 81 3.42 -16.04 -3.52
CA LEU A 81 4.81 -15.70 -3.16
C LEU A 81 5.64 -16.92 -2.77
N GLY A 82 5.00 -18.05 -2.48
CA GLY A 82 5.65 -19.17 -1.81
C GLY A 82 6.04 -18.81 -0.37
N GLU A 83 6.56 -19.78 0.38
CA GLU A 83 7.03 -19.53 1.75
C GLU A 83 8.16 -18.48 1.81
N PRO A 84 9.24 -18.59 0.98
CA PRO A 84 10.35 -17.66 1.08
C PRO A 84 9.95 -16.20 0.73
N GLY A 85 9.15 -16.00 -0.31
CA GLY A 85 8.70 -14.66 -0.71
C GLY A 85 7.74 -14.03 0.28
N ALA A 86 6.79 -14.83 0.81
CA ALA A 86 5.85 -14.35 1.82
C ALA A 86 6.55 -13.98 3.13
N ALA A 87 7.48 -14.81 3.60
CA ALA A 87 8.26 -14.55 4.80
C ALA A 87 9.16 -13.30 4.63
N ALA A 88 9.84 -13.18 3.49
CA ALA A 88 10.71 -12.04 3.20
C ALA A 88 9.92 -10.72 3.14
N LEU A 89 8.78 -10.67 2.43
CA LEU A 89 7.96 -9.46 2.35
C LEU A 89 7.35 -9.10 3.70
N ARG A 90 6.84 -10.08 4.45
CA ARG A 90 6.31 -9.83 5.80
C ARG A 90 7.39 -9.27 6.73
N LYS A 91 8.61 -9.83 6.67
CA LYS A 91 9.74 -9.33 7.45
C LYS A 91 10.08 -7.88 7.09
N TRP A 92 10.16 -7.56 5.80
CA TRP A 92 10.43 -6.20 5.35
C TRP A 92 9.36 -5.20 5.85
N ILE A 93 8.07 -5.57 5.77
CA ILE A 93 6.98 -4.75 6.30
C ILE A 93 7.15 -4.55 7.80
N ARG A 94 7.46 -5.62 8.55
CA ARG A 94 7.66 -5.55 10.00
C ARG A 94 8.81 -4.61 10.37
N ASP A 95 9.91 -4.73 9.66
CA ASP A 95 11.08 -3.87 9.88
C ASP A 95 10.76 -2.40 9.55
N ALA A 96 10.00 -2.14 8.49
CA ALA A 96 9.56 -0.80 8.12
C ALA A 96 8.64 -0.18 9.18
N VAL A 97 7.71 -0.95 9.74
CA VAL A 97 6.83 -0.50 10.83
C VAL A 97 7.63 -0.28 12.12
N ALA A 98 8.49 -1.22 12.49
CA ALA A 98 9.29 -1.17 13.72
C ALA A 98 10.25 0.04 13.74
N THR A 99 10.81 0.39 12.58
CA THR A 99 11.71 1.55 12.43
C THR A 99 10.99 2.86 12.13
N ASN A 100 9.66 2.84 12.13
CA ASN A 100 8.83 3.99 11.74
C ASN A 100 9.28 4.61 10.40
N MET A 101 9.46 3.77 9.37
CA MET A 101 9.87 4.22 8.05
C MET A 101 8.90 5.31 7.54
N PRO A 102 9.39 6.47 7.07
CA PRO A 102 8.53 7.49 6.47
C PRO A 102 7.65 6.91 5.36
N TYR A 103 6.37 7.24 5.38
CA TYR A 103 5.36 6.62 4.50
C TYR A 103 5.63 6.86 3.01
N ASP A 104 6.17 8.02 2.66
CA ASP A 104 6.62 8.33 1.31
C ASP A 104 7.74 7.39 0.86
N LYS A 105 8.72 7.11 1.74
CA LYS A 105 9.79 6.14 1.47
C LYS A 105 9.25 4.72 1.34
N PHE A 106 8.32 4.33 2.21
CA PHE A 106 7.66 3.02 2.13
C PHE A 106 6.97 2.84 0.77
N ALA A 107 6.11 3.77 0.37
CA ALA A 107 5.40 3.72 -0.90
C ALA A 107 6.37 3.76 -2.10
N TYR A 108 7.39 4.62 -2.04
CA TYR A 108 8.41 4.72 -3.09
C TYR A 108 9.16 3.41 -3.27
N GLN A 109 9.60 2.76 -2.17
CA GLN A 109 10.30 1.48 -2.24
C GLN A 109 9.43 0.37 -2.82
N VAL A 110 8.14 0.30 -2.46
CA VAL A 110 7.20 -0.68 -3.04
C VAL A 110 7.08 -0.47 -4.55
N LEU A 111 6.90 0.78 -4.99
CA LEU A 111 6.63 1.10 -6.39
C LEU A 111 7.86 1.02 -7.30
N THR A 112 9.06 1.19 -6.75
CA THR A 112 10.31 1.18 -7.54
C THR A 112 11.15 -0.08 -7.38
N ALA A 113 10.71 -1.02 -6.53
CA ALA A 113 11.46 -2.23 -6.25
C ALA A 113 11.75 -3.04 -7.51
N SER A 114 12.98 -3.50 -7.66
CA SER A 114 13.46 -4.36 -8.75
C SER A 114 14.41 -5.43 -8.22
N GLY A 115 14.74 -6.40 -9.06
CA GLY A 115 15.55 -7.56 -8.68
C GLY A 115 14.72 -8.70 -8.10
N SER A 116 15.38 -9.59 -7.37
CA SER A 116 14.77 -10.78 -6.77
C SER A 116 13.71 -10.40 -5.73
N ASN A 117 12.51 -10.96 -5.84
CA ASN A 117 11.44 -10.71 -4.88
C ASN A 117 11.68 -11.32 -3.48
N VAL A 118 12.76 -12.05 -3.30
CA VAL A 118 13.22 -12.56 -1.99
C VAL A 118 14.34 -11.68 -1.43
N GLU A 119 15.30 -11.26 -2.27
CA GLU A 119 16.44 -10.42 -1.85
C GLU A 119 16.05 -8.94 -1.72
N ASN A 120 15.11 -8.47 -2.57
CA ASN A 120 14.46 -7.17 -2.47
C ASN A 120 12.94 -7.37 -2.29
N PRO A 121 12.46 -7.66 -1.07
CA PRO A 121 11.11 -8.13 -0.84
C PRO A 121 9.97 -7.24 -1.37
N PRO A 122 10.06 -5.89 -1.40
CA PRO A 122 9.03 -5.04 -2.01
C PRO A 122 8.75 -5.36 -3.48
N ALA A 123 9.69 -5.94 -4.23
CA ALA A 123 9.49 -6.39 -5.61
C ALA A 123 8.38 -7.46 -5.73
N SER A 124 8.03 -8.12 -4.62
CA SER A 124 6.89 -9.04 -4.54
C SER A 124 5.57 -8.37 -4.92
N TYR A 125 5.44 -7.06 -4.79
CA TYR A 125 4.28 -6.31 -5.25
C TYR A 125 3.96 -6.58 -6.72
N TYR A 126 4.98 -6.59 -7.57
CA TYR A 126 4.85 -6.87 -9.01
C TYR A 126 4.78 -8.36 -9.35
N LYS A 127 5.15 -9.23 -8.42
CA LYS A 127 4.93 -10.68 -8.57
C LYS A 127 3.47 -11.05 -8.31
N VAL A 128 2.83 -10.43 -7.32
CA VAL A 128 1.42 -10.63 -7.00
C VAL A 128 0.52 -9.98 -8.05
N LEU A 129 0.76 -8.70 -8.35
CA LEU A 129 0.00 -7.94 -9.34
C LEU A 129 0.74 -8.00 -10.68
N ARG A 130 0.19 -8.78 -11.60
CA ARG A 130 0.92 -9.13 -12.84
C ARG A 130 0.60 -8.22 -14.02
N ASP A 131 -0.62 -7.74 -14.11
CA ASP A 131 -1.09 -6.93 -15.22
C ASP A 131 -0.96 -5.45 -14.94
N ALA A 132 -0.63 -4.65 -15.96
CA ALA A 132 -0.38 -3.22 -15.80
C ALA A 132 -1.59 -2.46 -15.25
N ASP A 133 -2.79 -2.82 -15.69
CA ASP A 133 -4.05 -2.27 -15.21
C ASP A 133 -4.32 -2.67 -13.76
N GLY A 134 -4.15 -3.94 -13.39
CA GLY A 134 -4.30 -4.41 -12.02
C GLY A 134 -3.30 -3.75 -11.05
N VAL A 135 -2.04 -3.55 -11.47
CA VAL A 135 -1.06 -2.78 -10.68
C VAL A 135 -1.51 -1.34 -10.51
N MET A 136 -1.97 -0.68 -11.56
CA MET A 136 -2.43 0.71 -11.52
C MET A 136 -3.64 0.87 -10.60
N GLU A 137 -4.65 0.01 -10.73
CA GLU A 137 -5.87 0.02 -9.91
C GLU A 137 -5.54 -0.16 -8.42
N ASN A 138 -4.72 -1.16 -8.09
CA ASN A 138 -4.30 -1.39 -6.71
C ASN A 138 -3.46 -0.21 -6.18
N THR A 139 -2.50 0.28 -6.96
CA THR A 139 -1.63 1.41 -6.57
C THR A 139 -2.45 2.67 -6.25
N THR A 140 -3.40 3.02 -7.11
CA THR A 140 -4.21 4.23 -6.92
C THR A 140 -5.17 4.09 -5.75
N GLN A 141 -5.78 2.93 -5.58
CA GLN A 141 -6.63 2.67 -4.42
C GLN A 141 -5.82 2.63 -3.11
N LEU A 142 -4.63 2.01 -3.13
CA LEU A 142 -3.80 1.86 -1.94
C LEU A 142 -3.19 3.18 -1.47
N PHE A 143 -2.61 3.95 -2.39
CA PHE A 143 -1.82 5.13 -2.04
C PHE A 143 -2.54 6.47 -2.25
N LEU A 144 -3.60 6.52 -3.07
CA LEU A 144 -4.32 7.75 -3.38
C LEU A 144 -5.79 7.72 -2.96
N ALA A 145 -6.32 6.57 -2.54
CA ALA A 145 -7.75 6.33 -2.28
C ALA A 145 -8.65 6.63 -3.50
N ILE A 146 -8.11 6.46 -4.71
CA ILE A 146 -8.83 6.64 -5.98
C ILE A 146 -9.13 5.26 -6.57
N ARG A 147 -10.39 4.99 -6.87
CA ARG A 147 -10.83 3.76 -7.52
C ARG A 147 -11.03 4.00 -9.01
N PHE A 148 -10.14 3.44 -9.82
CA PHE A 148 -10.22 3.54 -11.28
C PHE A 148 -10.95 2.36 -11.97
N ASN A 149 -11.38 1.33 -11.23
CA ASN A 149 -11.94 0.10 -11.81
C ASN A 149 -13.10 0.36 -12.81
N CYS A 150 -14.01 1.31 -12.53
CA CYS A 150 -15.09 1.68 -13.44
C CYS A 150 -14.55 2.27 -14.76
N ASN A 151 -13.41 2.96 -14.69
CA ASN A 151 -12.84 3.68 -15.81
C ASN A 151 -12.17 2.77 -16.87
N LYS A 152 -12.06 1.50 -16.59
CA LYS A 152 -11.63 0.52 -17.61
C LYS A 152 -12.60 0.48 -18.79
N CYS A 153 -13.90 0.60 -18.55
CA CYS A 153 -14.95 0.44 -19.57
C CYS A 153 -15.61 1.78 -19.99
N HIS A 154 -15.70 2.75 -19.09
CA HIS A 154 -16.37 4.04 -19.35
C HIS A 154 -15.86 5.12 -18.39
N ASP A 155 -16.18 6.37 -18.64
CA ASP A 155 -15.92 7.46 -17.72
C ASP A 155 -16.65 7.25 -16.39
N HIS A 156 -16.03 7.66 -15.27
CA HIS A 156 -16.61 7.41 -13.96
C HIS A 156 -17.97 8.11 -13.80
N PRO A 157 -19.04 7.40 -13.35
CA PRO A 157 -20.39 7.95 -13.36
C PRO A 157 -20.62 9.09 -12.35
N PHE A 158 -19.78 9.19 -11.31
CA PHE A 158 -19.94 10.17 -10.21
C PHE A 158 -18.72 11.01 -9.93
N GLU A 159 -17.55 10.62 -10.47
CA GLU A 159 -16.29 11.32 -10.25
C GLU A 159 -15.71 11.82 -11.58
N ARG A 160 -14.71 12.68 -11.51
CA ARG A 160 -14.12 13.35 -12.68
C ARG A 160 -13.20 12.48 -13.56
N TRP A 161 -13.02 11.21 -13.20
CA TRP A 161 -12.05 10.33 -13.84
C TRP A 161 -12.60 9.77 -15.17
N THR A 162 -11.77 9.82 -16.21
CA THR A 162 -12.13 9.35 -17.55
C THR A 162 -11.50 8.01 -17.89
N GLN A 163 -12.02 7.34 -18.91
CA GLN A 163 -11.45 6.12 -19.46
C GLN A 163 -10.04 6.37 -20.03
N ASP A 164 -9.82 7.50 -20.68
CA ASP A 164 -8.50 7.88 -21.19
C ASP A 164 -7.46 7.99 -20.06
N GLN A 165 -7.83 8.61 -18.94
CA GLN A 165 -6.94 8.73 -17.78
C GLN A 165 -6.58 7.37 -17.17
N TYR A 166 -7.49 6.40 -17.20
CA TYR A 166 -7.23 5.02 -16.78
C TYR A 166 -6.06 4.41 -17.59
N TYR A 167 -6.19 4.38 -18.92
CA TYR A 167 -5.17 3.77 -19.78
C TYR A 167 -3.85 4.54 -19.78
N HIS A 168 -3.88 5.85 -19.73
CA HIS A 168 -2.69 6.69 -19.61
C HIS A 168 -1.91 6.40 -18.31
N LEU A 169 -2.62 6.23 -17.19
CA LEU A 169 -1.97 5.94 -15.91
C LEU A 169 -1.48 4.48 -15.85
N ALA A 170 -2.24 3.53 -16.39
CA ALA A 170 -1.83 2.12 -16.48
C ALA A 170 -0.57 1.95 -17.35
N ALA A 171 -0.36 2.79 -18.36
CA ALA A 171 0.82 2.77 -19.22
C ALA A 171 2.16 2.96 -18.46
N TYR A 172 2.15 3.55 -17.28
CA TYR A 172 3.34 3.62 -16.42
C TYR A 172 3.81 2.27 -15.92
N PHE A 173 2.92 1.28 -15.84
CA PHE A 173 3.22 -0.07 -15.37
C PHE A 173 3.39 -1.10 -16.49
N ALA A 174 3.18 -0.69 -17.74
CA ALA A 174 3.24 -1.59 -18.89
C ALA A 174 4.64 -2.17 -19.16
N GLN A 175 5.70 -1.53 -18.65
CA GLN A 175 7.09 -1.94 -18.85
C GLN A 175 7.69 -2.69 -17.65
N VAL A 176 6.87 -3.31 -16.82
CA VAL A 176 7.34 -4.19 -15.74
C VAL A 176 7.68 -5.56 -16.29
N GLY A 177 8.97 -5.86 -16.41
CA GLY A 177 9.49 -7.15 -16.80
C GLY A 177 9.54 -8.15 -15.64
N ARG A 178 9.37 -9.44 -15.95
CA ARG A 178 9.47 -10.56 -15.00
C ARG A 178 10.24 -11.69 -15.63
N ALA A 179 11.21 -12.24 -14.89
CA ALA A 179 11.97 -13.39 -15.29
C ALA A 179 12.15 -14.33 -14.09
N GLU A 180 12.37 -15.62 -14.35
CA GLU A 180 12.73 -16.56 -13.29
C GLU A 180 14.08 -16.16 -12.67
N ASP A 181 14.19 -16.19 -11.34
CA ASP A 181 15.46 -15.98 -10.67
C ASP A 181 16.36 -17.21 -10.85
N PRO A 182 17.56 -17.07 -11.46
CA PRO A 182 18.45 -18.19 -11.72
C PRO A 182 18.83 -18.99 -10.46
N LYS A 183 18.84 -18.38 -9.28
CA LYS A 183 19.13 -19.05 -8.01
C LYS A 183 18.05 -20.05 -7.61
N PHE A 184 16.83 -19.89 -8.14
CA PHE A 184 15.67 -20.72 -7.86
C PHE A 184 15.14 -21.42 -9.11
N LYS A 185 15.99 -21.60 -10.12
CA LYS A 185 15.63 -22.16 -11.41
C LYS A 185 14.92 -23.51 -11.28
N GLY A 186 13.80 -23.65 -11.98
CA GLY A 186 12.98 -24.85 -12.01
C GLY A 186 12.02 -25.00 -10.82
N GLN A 187 12.15 -24.18 -9.77
CA GLN A 187 11.21 -24.17 -8.66
C GLN A 187 9.97 -23.37 -9.04
N LYS A 188 8.80 -23.99 -8.92
CA LYS A 188 7.53 -23.39 -9.31
C LYS A 188 6.51 -23.49 -8.19
N LEU A 189 5.53 -22.59 -8.21
CA LEU A 189 4.37 -22.62 -7.31
C LEU A 189 3.09 -22.31 -8.07
N GLY A 190 2.00 -22.82 -7.51
CA GLY A 190 0.68 -22.70 -8.12
C GLY A 190 0.58 -23.54 -9.40
N GLY A 191 -0.40 -23.20 -10.19
CA GLY A 191 -0.72 -23.88 -11.43
C GLY A 191 -2.08 -24.57 -11.35
N THR A 192 -2.89 -24.32 -12.36
CA THR A 192 -4.18 -24.97 -12.59
C THR A 192 -4.21 -25.47 -14.03
N ALA A 193 -5.25 -26.18 -14.41
CA ALA A 193 -5.45 -26.59 -15.81
C ALA A 193 -5.57 -25.41 -16.79
N VAL A 194 -5.96 -24.21 -16.27
CA VAL A 194 -6.15 -22.99 -17.07
C VAL A 194 -4.96 -22.05 -16.93
N GLU A 195 -4.37 -21.94 -15.75
CA GLU A 195 -3.25 -21.06 -15.45
C GLU A 195 -2.00 -21.87 -15.09
N GLY A 196 -0.94 -21.75 -15.89
CA GLY A 196 0.33 -22.45 -15.65
C GLY A 196 1.02 -22.02 -14.37
N ALA A 197 1.83 -22.93 -13.81
CA ALA A 197 2.67 -22.64 -12.65
C ALA A 197 3.62 -21.48 -12.91
N LYS A 198 3.82 -20.61 -11.92
CA LYS A 198 4.75 -19.48 -11.99
C LYS A 198 6.08 -19.85 -11.31
N PRO A 199 7.20 -19.20 -11.66
CA PRO A 199 8.44 -19.36 -10.92
C PRO A 199 8.25 -19.08 -9.42
N LEU A 200 8.93 -19.86 -8.56
CA LEU A 200 8.90 -19.63 -7.11
C LEU A 200 9.44 -18.25 -6.74
N VAL A 201 10.54 -17.86 -7.39
CA VAL A 201 11.15 -16.53 -7.22
C VAL A 201 11.32 -15.88 -8.59
N GLU A 202 10.98 -14.60 -8.67
CA GLU A 202 11.07 -13.83 -9.91
C GLU A 202 11.97 -12.61 -9.74
N LEU A 203 12.70 -12.28 -10.81
CA LEU A 203 13.40 -11.01 -10.98
C LEU A 203 12.45 -10.00 -11.61
N ILE A 204 12.22 -8.91 -10.94
CA ILE A 204 11.44 -7.78 -11.43
C ILE A 204 12.40 -6.75 -12.05
N THR A 205 12.10 -6.31 -13.27
CA THR A 205 12.95 -5.41 -14.04
C THR A 205 12.12 -4.33 -14.72
N ASP A 206 12.80 -3.26 -15.18
CA ASP A 206 12.23 -2.29 -16.09
C ASP A 206 12.55 -2.72 -17.52
N ALA A 207 11.54 -3.17 -18.26
CA ALA A 207 11.67 -3.53 -19.66
C ALA A 207 11.74 -2.28 -20.55
N LYS A 208 12.43 -2.41 -21.67
CA LYS A 208 12.53 -1.32 -22.69
C LYS A 208 11.27 -1.20 -23.56
N SER A 209 10.40 -2.21 -23.54
CA SER A 209 9.18 -2.30 -24.32
C SER A 209 8.03 -2.79 -23.45
N GLY A 210 6.84 -2.53 -23.88
CA GLY A 210 5.60 -2.85 -23.21
C GLY A 210 4.66 -1.66 -23.30
N GLU A 211 3.50 -1.87 -23.90
CA GLU A 211 2.51 -0.82 -24.09
C GLU A 211 1.12 -1.36 -23.74
N ILE A 212 0.25 -0.45 -23.32
CA ILE A 212 -1.16 -0.75 -23.11
C ILE A 212 -1.98 -0.12 -24.23
N LYS A 213 -2.97 -0.84 -24.73
CA LYS A 213 -3.90 -0.32 -25.72
C LYS A 213 -5.20 0.08 -25.04
N HIS A 214 -5.73 1.20 -25.48
CA HIS A 214 -7.02 1.68 -25.04
C HIS A 214 -8.14 0.83 -25.65
N ASP A 215 -8.99 0.19 -24.86
CA ASP A 215 -9.99 -0.78 -25.34
C ASP A 215 -10.97 -0.20 -26.36
N ARG A 216 -11.40 1.05 -26.20
CA ARG A 216 -12.34 1.70 -27.11
C ARG A 216 -11.73 2.09 -28.45
N THR A 217 -10.48 2.57 -28.46
CA THR A 217 -9.85 3.11 -29.65
C THR A 217 -8.88 2.15 -30.33
N GLY A 218 -8.41 1.11 -29.62
CA GLY A 218 -7.37 0.21 -30.06
C GLY A 218 -5.97 0.83 -30.16
N GLN A 219 -5.83 2.11 -29.87
CA GLN A 219 -4.56 2.84 -29.96
C GLN A 219 -3.72 2.63 -28.70
N VAL A 220 -2.40 2.73 -28.84
CA VAL A 220 -1.48 2.75 -27.70
C VAL A 220 -1.71 3.99 -26.86
N ALA A 221 -1.93 3.81 -25.57
CA ALA A 221 -2.07 4.89 -24.62
C ALA A 221 -0.68 5.32 -24.10
N PRO A 222 -0.21 6.55 -24.39
CA PRO A 222 1.04 7.04 -23.83
C PRO A 222 0.90 7.31 -22.33
N PRO A 223 1.97 7.14 -21.51
CA PRO A 223 1.93 7.44 -20.10
C PRO A 223 1.66 8.94 -19.86
N LYS A 224 0.61 9.24 -19.07
CA LYS A 224 0.24 10.61 -18.70
C LYS A 224 -0.44 10.59 -17.32
N PHE A 225 -0.09 11.55 -16.47
CA PHE A 225 -0.72 11.69 -15.16
C PHE A 225 -2.14 12.27 -15.28
N PRO A 226 -3.08 11.80 -14.46
CA PRO A 226 -4.48 12.25 -14.51
C PRO A 226 -4.68 13.67 -13.97
N TYR A 227 -3.71 14.21 -13.26
CA TYR A 227 -3.65 15.58 -12.75
C TYR A 227 -2.21 16.02 -12.54
N GLU A 228 -2.02 17.33 -12.54
CA GLU A 228 -0.69 17.91 -12.38
C GLU A 228 -0.25 17.88 -10.91
N VAL A 229 0.99 17.46 -10.71
CA VAL A 229 1.72 17.57 -9.45
C VAL A 229 3.11 18.08 -9.82
N PRO A 230 3.58 19.18 -9.24
CA PRO A 230 4.94 19.67 -9.47
C PRO A 230 5.95 18.62 -8.95
N VAL A 231 6.53 17.89 -9.87
CA VAL A 231 7.53 16.87 -9.57
C VAL A 231 8.59 16.81 -10.66
N SER A 232 9.85 16.70 -10.25
CA SER A 232 10.96 16.51 -11.17
C SER A 232 11.07 15.04 -11.56
N THR A 233 10.60 14.70 -12.77
CA THR A 233 10.82 13.40 -13.40
C THR A 233 11.72 13.60 -14.61
N ALA A 234 12.82 12.84 -14.70
CA ALA A 234 13.62 12.83 -15.91
C ALA A 234 12.96 11.92 -16.95
N ALA A 235 13.01 12.30 -18.23
CA ALA A 235 12.49 11.46 -19.31
C ALA A 235 13.21 10.08 -19.38
N ALA A 236 14.44 10.00 -18.89
CA ALA A 236 15.22 8.79 -18.80
C ALA A 236 14.84 7.89 -17.58
N ASP A 237 14.06 8.41 -16.64
CA ASP A 237 13.61 7.59 -15.50
C ASP A 237 12.70 6.45 -15.99
N PRO A 238 12.82 5.24 -15.45
CA PRO A 238 11.83 4.18 -15.68
C PRO A 238 10.42 4.66 -15.37
N ARG A 239 9.43 4.21 -16.14
CA ARG A 239 8.01 4.63 -15.95
C ARG A 239 7.52 4.45 -14.50
N ARG A 240 7.91 3.35 -13.84
CA ARG A 240 7.58 3.11 -12.42
C ARG A 240 8.17 4.16 -11.48
N VAL A 241 9.38 4.61 -11.76
CA VAL A 241 10.05 5.65 -10.97
C VAL A 241 9.32 6.99 -11.14
N GLN A 242 8.89 7.32 -12.36
CA GLN A 242 8.14 8.55 -12.62
C GLN A 242 6.82 8.57 -11.82
N VAL A 243 6.04 7.48 -11.88
CA VAL A 243 4.77 7.42 -11.14
C VAL A 243 4.99 7.36 -9.62
N ALA A 244 6.04 6.69 -9.13
CA ALA A 244 6.38 6.70 -7.72
C ALA A 244 6.70 8.10 -7.20
N LYS A 245 7.53 8.85 -7.92
CA LYS A 245 7.83 10.26 -7.62
C LYS A 245 6.57 11.14 -7.62
N TRP A 246 5.68 10.94 -8.60
CA TRP A 246 4.43 11.68 -8.69
C TRP A 246 3.49 11.35 -7.52
N ILE A 247 3.33 10.08 -7.14
CA ILE A 247 2.49 9.66 -6.03
C ILE A 247 3.01 10.23 -4.70
N THR A 248 4.31 10.08 -4.44
CA THR A 248 4.93 10.42 -3.15
C THR A 248 5.35 11.89 -3.03
N ALA A 249 5.08 12.70 -4.05
CA ALA A 249 5.40 14.13 -4.01
C ALA A 249 4.68 14.82 -2.83
N PRO A 250 5.36 15.68 -2.06
CA PRO A 250 4.74 16.38 -0.92
C PRO A 250 3.52 17.22 -1.31
N THR A 251 3.47 17.65 -2.57
CA THR A 251 2.37 18.46 -3.15
C THR A 251 1.23 17.61 -3.71
N ASN A 252 1.34 16.26 -3.69
CA ASN A 252 0.24 15.42 -4.16
C ASN A 252 -0.97 15.54 -3.22
N PRO A 253 -2.13 16.02 -3.72
CA PRO A 253 -3.27 16.32 -2.84
C PRO A 253 -3.94 15.07 -2.25
N TYR A 254 -3.68 13.88 -2.78
CA TYR A 254 -4.32 12.64 -2.36
C TYR A 254 -3.46 11.80 -1.43
N PHE A 255 -2.14 11.78 -1.61
CA PHE A 255 -1.25 10.83 -0.92
C PHE A 255 -1.34 10.91 0.61
N ALA A 256 -1.08 12.07 1.20
CA ALA A 256 -1.15 12.24 2.65
C ALA A 256 -2.59 12.09 3.19
N LYS A 257 -3.59 12.57 2.43
CA LYS A 257 -5.01 12.45 2.83
C LYS A 257 -5.48 11.00 2.82
N SER A 258 -5.07 10.20 1.84
CA SER A 258 -5.43 8.78 1.77
C SER A 258 -4.86 8.01 2.97
N TYR A 259 -3.63 8.32 3.36
CA TYR A 259 -3.01 7.70 4.53
C TYR A 259 -3.68 8.13 5.84
N ALA A 260 -3.91 9.42 6.03
CA ALA A 260 -4.63 9.93 7.21
C ALA A 260 -6.03 9.28 7.34
N ASN A 261 -6.77 9.19 6.22
CA ASN A 261 -8.08 8.54 6.20
C ASN A 261 -8.02 7.01 6.49
N ARG A 262 -6.91 6.36 6.17
CA ARG A 262 -6.69 4.94 6.46
C ARG A 262 -6.41 4.69 7.95
N LEU A 263 -5.74 5.63 8.60
CA LEU A 263 -5.46 5.56 10.04
C LEU A 263 -6.70 5.91 10.88
N TRP A 264 -7.53 6.84 10.39
CA TRP A 264 -8.78 7.26 11.03
C TRP A 264 -9.86 6.17 10.93
#